data_ea029c6b28a8c584c0edd4e3effcda34
#
_entry.id   ea029c6b28a8c584c0edd4e3effcda34
#
_cell.length_a   1.000
_cell.length_b   1.000
_cell.length_c   1.000
_cell.angle_alpha   90.00
_cell.angle_beta   90.00
_cell.angle_gamma   90.00
#
_symmetry.space_group_name_H-M   'P 1'
#
loop_
_entity.id
_entity.type
_entity.pdbx_description
1 polymer ?
#
loop_
_entity_poly.entity_id
_entity_poly.type
_entity_poly.pdbx_seq_one_letter_code
_entity_poly.pdbx_strand_id
1 'polypeptide(L)'
;MNHRRAVSHGLLRLPGYVSTLKSGWVDGRAVPVVTDAAPGLVATEAANGFAQPALRASAPLLREKARRQGISAVAIRNSHHFAAVWPDIEPFAAEGFIALAMVNGGSSFRFSKMRRASLVAVPCLRSPVSGLIATMLE
;
A
#
# COMPACT_ATOMS: atom_id res chain seq x y z
N MET A 1 -0.49 -21.26 -4.22
CA MET A 1 0.30 -20.97 -3.01
C MET A 1 -0.66 -20.78 -1.84
N ASN A 2 -0.47 -21.50 -0.76
CA ASN A 2 -1.50 -21.65 0.28
C ASN A 2 -1.45 -20.46 1.24
N HIS A 3 -2.34 -19.48 1.08
CA HIS A 3 -2.45 -18.26 1.91
C HIS A 3 -2.89 -18.54 3.36
N ARG A 4 -2.42 -19.64 3.92
CA ARG A 4 -2.86 -20.07 5.24
C ARG A 4 -2.14 -19.31 6.34
N ARG A 5 -2.93 -18.49 7.04
CA ARG A 5 -2.76 -18.14 8.44
C ARG A 5 -1.88 -16.94 8.75
N ALA A 6 -2.18 -15.81 8.16
CA ALA A 6 -1.90 -14.56 8.86
C ALA A 6 -3.07 -14.22 9.79
N VAL A 7 -3.30 -15.04 10.83
CA VAL A 7 -4.43 -14.88 11.75
C VAL A 7 -4.44 -13.49 12.37
N SER A 8 -3.26 -12.94 12.67
CA SER A 8 -3.10 -11.60 13.25
C SER A 8 -3.44 -10.44 12.30
N HIS A 9 -3.50 -10.68 10.99
CA HIS A 9 -3.73 -9.66 9.97
C HIS A 9 -4.97 -9.95 9.11
N GLY A 10 -5.76 -10.95 9.49
CA GLY A 10 -7.01 -11.32 8.83
C GLY A 10 -8.25 -10.81 9.59
N LEU A 11 -9.26 -11.68 9.71
CA LEU A 11 -10.56 -11.38 10.32
C LEU A 11 -10.49 -10.82 11.74
N LEU A 12 -9.45 -11.14 12.50
CA LEU A 12 -9.23 -10.58 13.84
C LEU A 12 -9.06 -9.06 13.86
N ARG A 13 -8.75 -8.44 12.71
CA ARG A 13 -8.62 -6.98 12.59
C ARG A 13 -9.96 -6.29 12.35
N LEU A 14 -11.01 -7.00 11.93
CA LEU A 14 -12.31 -6.41 11.63
C LEU A 14 -12.92 -5.60 12.78
N PRO A 15 -12.89 -6.05 14.05
CA PRO A 15 -13.38 -5.22 15.16
C PRO A 15 -12.63 -3.89 15.28
N GLY A 16 -11.31 -3.90 15.02
CA GLY A 16 -10.49 -2.69 15.00
C GLY A 16 -10.90 -1.72 13.90
N TYR A 17 -11.11 -2.21 12.68
CA TYR A 17 -11.62 -1.38 11.57
C TYR A 17 -12.96 -0.74 11.90
N VAL A 18 -13.91 -1.54 12.43
CA VAL A 18 -15.25 -1.05 12.80
C VAL A 18 -15.16 -0.01 13.90
N SER A 19 -14.35 -0.24 14.93
CA SER A 19 -14.13 0.70 16.03
C SER A 19 -13.53 2.02 15.52
N THR A 20 -12.53 1.93 14.64
CA THR A 20 -11.85 3.10 14.07
C THR A 20 -12.80 3.95 13.21
N LEU A 21 -13.66 3.29 12.42
CA LEU A 21 -14.70 3.98 11.65
C LEU A 21 -15.74 4.65 12.54
N LYS A 22 -16.22 3.93 13.59
CA LYS A 22 -17.22 4.46 14.53
C LYS A 22 -16.70 5.63 15.35
N SER A 23 -15.41 5.66 15.67
CA SER A 23 -14.80 6.76 16.42
C SER A 23 -14.56 8.02 15.57
N GLY A 24 -14.73 7.94 14.24
CA GLY A 24 -14.42 9.03 13.33
C GLY A 24 -12.92 9.25 13.11
N TRP A 25 -12.07 8.33 13.59
CA TRP A 25 -10.61 8.39 13.38
C TRP A 25 -10.24 8.24 11.90
N VAL A 26 -10.99 7.44 11.17
CA VAL A 26 -10.83 7.23 9.72
C VAL A 26 -12.12 7.62 9.02
N ASP A 27 -12.01 8.35 7.93
CA ASP A 27 -13.13 8.61 7.04
C ASP A 27 -13.36 7.43 6.08
N GLY A 28 -14.39 6.64 6.34
CA GLY A 28 -14.78 5.51 5.49
C GLY A 28 -15.36 5.92 4.12
N ARG A 29 -15.65 7.22 3.91
CA ARG A 29 -16.18 7.77 2.66
C ARG A 29 -15.15 8.61 1.90
N ALA A 30 -13.91 8.67 2.40
CA ALA A 30 -12.84 9.42 1.78
C ALA A 30 -12.66 9.02 0.31
N VAL A 31 -12.55 10.01 -0.54
CA VAL A 31 -12.26 9.82 -1.97
C VAL A 31 -10.81 10.22 -2.21
N PRO A 32 -9.93 9.28 -2.56
CA PRO A 32 -8.54 9.58 -2.80
C PRO A 32 -8.34 10.48 -4.02
N VAL A 33 -7.41 11.43 -3.91
CA VAL A 33 -7.01 12.29 -5.03
C VAL A 33 -5.65 11.85 -5.54
N VAL A 34 -5.59 11.41 -6.78
CA VAL A 34 -4.37 10.92 -7.44
C VAL A 34 -3.78 12.04 -8.31
N THR A 35 -2.49 12.31 -8.13
CA THR A 35 -1.76 13.34 -8.86
C THR A 35 -0.57 12.71 -9.60
N ASP A 36 -0.41 13.05 -10.87
CA ASP A 36 0.79 12.77 -11.65
C ASP A 36 1.89 13.74 -11.22
N ALA A 37 2.76 13.30 -10.31
CA ALA A 37 3.74 14.19 -9.68
C ALA A 37 5.05 14.31 -10.46
N ALA A 38 5.49 13.24 -11.14
CA ALA A 38 6.70 13.21 -11.94
C ALA A 38 6.70 11.99 -12.87
N PRO A 39 7.58 11.87 -13.87
CA PRO A 39 7.59 10.74 -14.81
C PRO A 39 7.50 9.36 -14.16
N GLY A 40 8.22 9.12 -13.07
CA GLY A 40 8.19 7.86 -12.31
C GLY A 40 7.44 7.94 -10.97
N LEU A 41 6.74 9.05 -10.66
CA LEU A 41 6.13 9.27 -9.35
C LEU A 41 4.64 9.59 -9.47
N VAL A 42 3.85 8.93 -8.62
CA VAL A 42 2.44 9.23 -8.36
C VAL A 42 2.33 9.73 -6.91
N ALA A 43 1.63 10.82 -6.69
CA ALA A 43 1.28 11.28 -5.35
C ALA A 43 -0.21 11.07 -5.12
N THR A 44 -0.59 10.56 -3.96
CA THR A 44 -1.98 10.29 -3.65
C THR A 44 -2.32 10.77 -2.25
N GLU A 45 -3.32 11.64 -2.20
CA GLU A 45 -3.91 12.11 -0.95
C GLU A 45 -5.09 11.20 -0.60
N ALA A 46 -5.01 10.49 0.52
CA ALA A 46 -6.06 9.55 0.95
C ALA A 46 -7.19 10.21 1.76
N ALA A 47 -7.07 11.51 2.05
CA ALA A 47 -8.11 12.30 2.74
C ALA A 47 -8.56 11.66 4.06
N ASN A 48 -7.61 11.20 4.87
CA ASN A 48 -7.86 10.49 6.13
C ASN A 48 -8.61 9.16 5.96
N GLY A 49 -8.58 8.57 4.77
CA GLY A 49 -9.20 7.29 4.46
C GLY A 49 -8.27 6.09 4.63
N PHE A 50 -8.71 4.94 4.17
CA PHE A 50 -7.88 3.73 4.14
C PHE A 50 -6.90 3.76 2.97
N ALA A 51 -5.72 3.19 3.20
CA ALA A 51 -4.64 3.12 2.20
C ALA A 51 -5.01 2.27 0.98
N GLN A 52 -5.80 1.20 1.15
CA GLN A 52 -6.16 0.28 0.07
C GLN A 52 -6.99 0.94 -1.05
N PRO A 53 -8.04 1.73 -0.77
CA PRO A 53 -8.72 2.52 -1.80
C PRO A 53 -7.80 3.49 -2.52
N ALA A 54 -6.90 4.16 -1.80
CA ALA A 54 -5.93 5.10 -2.37
C ALA A 54 -4.95 4.40 -3.32
N LEU A 55 -4.40 3.25 -2.91
CA LEU A 55 -3.53 2.44 -3.77
C LEU A 55 -4.28 1.93 -5.01
N ARG A 56 -5.52 1.48 -4.85
CA ARG A 56 -6.36 1.02 -5.97
C ARG A 56 -6.60 2.14 -6.98
N ALA A 57 -6.88 3.35 -6.51
CA ALA A 57 -7.06 4.51 -7.38
C ALA A 57 -5.77 4.88 -8.14
N SER A 58 -4.61 4.74 -7.49
CA SER A 58 -3.30 5.05 -8.07
C SER A 58 -2.79 3.98 -9.05
N ALA A 59 -3.26 2.75 -8.91
CA ALA A 59 -2.71 1.58 -9.58
C ALA A 59 -2.65 1.67 -11.12
N PRO A 60 -3.66 2.20 -11.84
CA PRO A 60 -3.59 2.34 -13.29
C PRO A 60 -2.41 3.20 -13.74
N LEU A 61 -2.29 4.39 -13.16
CA LEU A 61 -1.22 5.34 -13.48
C LEU A 61 0.16 4.79 -13.07
N LEU A 62 0.24 4.12 -11.93
CA LEU A 62 1.46 3.49 -11.43
C LEU A 62 1.99 2.42 -12.41
N ARG A 63 1.09 1.58 -12.94
CA ARG A 63 1.42 0.56 -13.93
C ARG A 63 1.89 1.15 -15.26
N GLU A 64 1.19 2.16 -15.73
CA GLU A 64 1.57 2.88 -16.96
C GLU A 64 2.99 3.43 -16.83
N LYS A 65 3.26 4.15 -15.75
CA LYS A 65 4.58 4.73 -15.50
C LYS A 65 5.66 3.66 -15.38
N ALA A 66 5.41 2.57 -14.66
CA ALA A 66 6.36 1.48 -14.53
C ALA A 66 6.73 0.84 -15.87
N ARG A 67 5.76 0.68 -16.79
CA ARG A 67 6.03 0.14 -18.13
C ARG A 67 6.80 1.12 -19.00
N ARG A 68 6.55 2.42 -18.87
CA ARG A 68 7.22 3.46 -19.67
C ARG A 68 8.61 3.80 -19.18
N GLN A 69 8.79 3.86 -17.86
CA GLN A 69 10.04 4.32 -17.22
C GLN A 69 10.91 3.18 -16.69
N GLY A 70 10.41 1.94 -16.68
CA GLY A 70 11.07 0.80 -16.05
C GLY A 70 10.89 0.75 -14.53
N ILE A 71 10.59 1.90 -13.90
CA ILE A 71 10.35 2.04 -12.46
C ILE A 71 9.27 3.07 -12.22
N SER A 72 8.44 2.83 -11.21
CA SER A 72 7.53 3.85 -10.69
C SER A 72 7.35 3.72 -9.18
N ALA A 73 6.95 4.82 -8.55
CA ALA A 73 6.65 4.89 -7.13
C ALA A 73 5.31 5.60 -6.90
N VAL A 74 4.60 5.21 -5.85
CA VAL A 74 3.49 5.98 -5.32
C VAL A 74 3.75 6.35 -3.86
N ALA A 75 3.56 7.61 -3.54
CA ALA A 75 3.53 8.11 -2.17
C ALA A 75 2.07 8.38 -1.80
N ILE A 76 1.57 7.66 -0.79
CA ILE A 76 0.20 7.81 -0.29
C ILE A 76 0.30 8.43 1.10
N ARG A 77 -0.32 9.58 1.29
CA ARG A 77 -0.32 10.32 2.54
C ARG A 77 -1.73 10.47 3.12
N ASN A 78 -1.80 10.82 4.40
CA ASN A 78 -3.05 10.93 5.17
C ASN A 78 -3.90 9.67 5.04
N SER A 79 -3.25 8.51 5.18
CA SER A 79 -3.88 7.20 5.02
C SER A 79 -3.73 6.34 6.26
N HIS A 80 -4.65 5.42 6.44
CA HIS A 80 -4.61 4.44 7.52
C HIS A 80 -4.47 3.03 6.95
N HIS A 81 -3.43 2.32 7.41
CA HIS A 81 -3.14 0.95 7.01
C HIS A 81 -3.12 0.04 8.24
N PHE A 82 -4.05 -0.89 8.33
CA PHE A 82 -4.22 -1.79 9.48
C PHE A 82 -3.99 -3.27 9.16
N ALA A 83 -3.75 -3.58 7.90
CA ALA A 83 -3.62 -4.95 7.42
C ALA A 83 -2.16 -5.33 7.13
N ALA A 84 -1.96 -6.54 6.63
CA ALA A 84 -0.68 -6.95 6.06
C ALA A 84 -0.43 -6.18 4.75
N VAL A 85 0.83 -5.86 4.49
CA VAL A 85 1.24 -5.07 3.31
C VAL A 85 1.34 -5.92 2.04
N TRP A 86 1.62 -7.22 2.18
CA TRP A 86 1.83 -8.10 1.04
C TRP A 86 0.61 -8.25 0.10
N PRO A 87 -0.68 -8.24 0.57
CA PRO A 87 -1.82 -8.33 -0.34
C PRO A 87 -1.96 -7.10 -1.25
N ASP A 88 -1.41 -5.96 -0.82
CA ASP A 88 -1.50 -4.71 -1.58
C ASP A 88 -0.58 -4.73 -2.81
N ILE A 89 0.53 -5.46 -2.75
CA ILE A 89 1.52 -5.55 -3.82
C ILE A 89 1.45 -6.83 -4.65
N GLU A 90 0.79 -7.87 -4.14
CA GLU A 90 0.64 -9.16 -4.83
C GLU A 90 0.02 -9.02 -6.24
N PRO A 91 -1.00 -8.16 -6.47
CA PRO A 91 -1.56 -7.96 -7.81
C PRO A 91 -0.53 -7.47 -8.84
N PHE A 92 0.38 -6.58 -8.43
CA PHE A 92 1.44 -6.09 -9.32
C PHE A 92 2.45 -7.18 -9.64
N ALA A 93 2.82 -7.99 -8.64
CA ALA A 93 3.70 -9.13 -8.86
C ALA A 93 3.08 -10.18 -9.80
N ALA A 94 1.77 -10.41 -9.72
CA ALA A 94 1.04 -11.30 -10.62
C ALA A 94 1.05 -10.81 -12.08
N GLU A 95 1.19 -9.50 -12.29
CA GLU A 95 1.29 -8.87 -13.61
C GLU A 95 2.73 -8.80 -14.15
N GLY A 96 3.71 -9.35 -13.43
CA GLY A 96 5.11 -9.39 -13.85
C GLY A 96 5.97 -8.23 -13.34
N PHE A 97 5.48 -7.41 -12.40
CA PHE A 97 6.31 -6.39 -11.76
C PHE A 97 7.05 -6.94 -10.54
N ILE A 98 8.22 -6.39 -10.26
CA ILE A 98 8.81 -6.47 -8.92
C ILE A 98 8.14 -5.38 -8.09
N ALA A 99 7.50 -5.74 -7.00
CA ALA A 99 6.76 -4.80 -6.17
C ALA A 99 7.34 -4.71 -4.75
N LEU A 100 7.51 -3.48 -4.26
CA LEU A 100 7.98 -3.17 -2.92
C LEU A 100 6.93 -2.29 -2.24
N ALA A 101 6.64 -2.56 -0.98
CA ALA A 101 5.79 -1.69 -0.17
C ALA A 101 6.46 -1.36 1.14
N MET A 102 6.33 -0.10 1.55
CA MET A 102 6.82 0.44 2.81
C MET A 102 5.67 1.14 3.51
N VAL A 103 5.51 0.88 4.80
CA VAL A 103 4.47 1.50 5.63
C VAL A 103 5.14 2.19 6.81
N ASN A 104 4.78 3.45 7.04
CA ASN A 104 5.15 4.16 8.24
C ASN A 104 4.18 3.74 9.36
N GLY A 105 4.62 2.84 10.23
CA GLY A 105 3.81 2.33 11.34
C GLY A 105 3.78 3.33 12.51
N GLY A 106 2.58 3.75 12.93
CA GLY A 106 2.39 4.48 14.17
C GLY A 106 2.81 3.66 15.40
N SER A 107 3.01 4.33 16.53
CA SER A 107 3.64 3.85 17.78
C SER A 107 2.92 2.73 18.55
N SER A 108 2.02 1.98 17.96
CA SER A 108 1.31 0.86 18.62
C SER A 108 2.20 -0.35 18.92
N PHE A 109 3.42 -0.39 18.41
CA PHE A 109 4.46 -1.33 18.84
C PHE A 109 5.43 -0.61 19.76
N ARG A 110 5.34 -0.88 21.04
CA ARG A 110 6.29 -0.45 22.08
C ARG A 110 7.69 -1.04 21.84
N PHE A 111 8.36 -0.59 20.80
CA PHE A 111 9.82 -0.69 20.73
C PHE A 111 10.37 0.66 20.31
N SER A 112 10.92 1.33 21.31
CA SER A 112 11.83 2.49 21.24
C SER A 112 12.02 3.20 19.90
N LYS A 113 11.65 4.47 19.86
CA LYS A 113 12.28 5.59 19.12
C LYS A 113 12.68 5.41 17.63
N MET A 114 12.27 4.36 16.93
CA MET A 114 12.47 4.26 15.48
C MET A 114 11.13 4.24 14.77
N ARG A 115 10.91 5.20 13.89
CA ARG A 115 9.88 5.12 12.86
C ARG A 115 10.23 3.90 12.02
N ARG A 116 9.48 2.81 12.16
CA ARG A 116 9.77 1.58 11.43
C ARG A 116 8.95 1.57 10.16
N ALA A 117 9.63 1.73 9.05
CA ALA A 117 9.10 1.31 7.77
C ALA A 117 9.10 -0.24 7.71
N SER A 118 7.94 -0.84 7.45
CA SER A 118 7.88 -2.26 7.11
C SER A 118 8.09 -2.40 5.62
N LEU A 119 9.20 -3.04 5.23
CA LEU A 119 9.49 -3.32 3.84
C LEU A 119 8.98 -4.72 3.51
N VAL A 120 8.12 -4.83 2.52
CA VAL A 120 7.73 -6.10 1.93
C VAL A 120 8.07 -6.07 0.45
N ALA A 121 8.90 -7.01 0.02
CA ALA A 121 9.21 -7.23 -1.38
C ALA A 121 8.58 -8.55 -1.83
N VAL A 122 7.85 -8.52 -2.92
CA VAL A 122 7.37 -9.72 -3.59
C VAL A 122 8.14 -9.86 -4.91
N PRO A 123 9.03 -10.84 -5.02
CA PRO A 123 9.73 -11.08 -6.27
C PRO A 123 8.75 -11.55 -7.34
N CYS A 124 8.89 -11.01 -8.54
CA CYS A 124 8.20 -11.53 -9.71
C CYS A 124 8.76 -12.91 -10.04
N LEU A 125 7.90 -13.92 -10.05
CA LEU A 125 8.27 -15.30 -10.43
C LEU A 125 8.18 -15.55 -11.95
N ARG A 126 7.79 -14.54 -12.72
CA ARG A 126 7.68 -14.62 -14.19
C ARG A 126 8.72 -13.72 -14.85
N SER A 127 9.43 -14.28 -15.81
CA SER A 127 10.34 -13.53 -16.71
C SER A 127 9.61 -13.28 -18.04
N PRO A 128 9.75 -12.10 -18.68
CA PRO A 128 10.56 -10.95 -18.27
C PRO A 128 9.86 -10.07 -17.21
N VAL A 129 10.68 -9.33 -16.46
CA VAL A 129 10.20 -8.34 -15.49
C VAL A 129 9.64 -7.13 -16.24
N SER A 130 8.40 -6.74 -15.92
CA SER A 130 7.72 -5.60 -16.58
C SER A 130 8.10 -4.23 -15.99
N GLY A 131 8.83 -4.20 -14.89
CA GLY A 131 9.28 -3.00 -14.20
C GLY A 131 9.26 -3.14 -12.69
N LEU A 132 9.70 -2.08 -12.01
CA LEU A 132 9.69 -1.98 -10.54
C LEU A 132 8.60 -1.02 -10.09
N ILE A 133 7.81 -1.44 -9.12
CA ILE A 133 6.79 -0.62 -8.46
C ILE A 133 7.16 -0.50 -6.98
N ALA A 134 7.28 0.72 -6.47
CA ALA A 134 7.44 1.01 -5.06
C ALA A 134 6.21 1.76 -4.53
N THR A 135 5.74 1.37 -3.35
CA THR A 135 4.62 2.00 -2.66
C THR A 135 5.08 2.45 -1.29
N MET A 136 4.88 3.72 -0.95
CA MET A 136 5.12 4.29 0.37
C MET A 136 3.80 4.79 0.94
N LEU A 137 3.45 4.33 2.14
CA LEU A 137 2.22 4.65 2.86
C LEU A 137 2.57 5.43 4.13
N GLU A 138 1.97 6.61 4.31
CA GLU A 138 2.10 7.48 5.48
C GLU A 138 0.75 7.77 6.12
#